data_7ae09ca9562696cfc07c60e753e9a0e2
#
_entry.id   7ae09ca9562696cfc07c60e753e9a0e2
#
_cell.length_a   1.000
_cell.length_b   1.000
_cell.length_c   1.000
_cell.angle_alpha   90.00
_cell.angle_beta   90.00
_cell.angle_gamma   90.00
#
_symmetry.space_group_name_H-M   'P 1'
#
loop_
_entity.id
_entity.type
_entity.pdbx_description
1 polymer ?
#
loop_
_entity_poly.entity_id
_entity_poly.type
_entity_poly.pdbx_seq_one_letter_code
_entity_poly.pdbx_strand_id
1 'polypeptide(L)'
;SLWRSDPIDHAVPTSLTVMFTDLEGFTRFTAEQGDDAAAALIATHQRVVGPIVRSRGGHIVKRIGDGLMLTFPAPEAAVLAALELVESIDDPLRLRAGVHLGEAVVTHDDLFGHVVNVAARITEEANGGQVLASVDVREAVAPLAGVRFSRARRARLKGIEPMSLCRIERDAP
;
A
#
# COMPACT_ATOMS: atom_id res chain seq x y z
N SER A 1 -25.65 -19.31 27.74
CA SER A 1 -24.91 -18.14 27.28
C SER A 1 -23.98 -18.55 26.18
N LEU A 2 -24.28 -18.09 25.00
CA LEU A 2 -23.41 -18.28 23.83
C LEU A 2 -22.25 -17.30 23.95
N TRP A 3 -21.15 -17.73 24.53
CA TRP A 3 -19.89 -17.05 24.38
C TRP A 3 -19.46 -17.21 22.93
N ARG A 4 -19.68 -16.20 22.14
CA ARG A 4 -18.97 -16.09 20.87
C ARG A 4 -17.52 -15.81 21.23
N SER A 5 -16.69 -16.81 21.06
CA SER A 5 -15.24 -16.59 21.06
C SER A 5 -14.96 -15.47 20.07
N ASP A 6 -14.22 -14.49 20.54
CA ASP A 6 -13.78 -13.37 19.72
C ASP A 6 -13.06 -13.97 18.47
N PRO A 7 -13.42 -13.55 17.26
CA PRO A 7 -12.77 -14.06 16.05
C PRO A 7 -11.25 -13.94 16.07
N ILE A 8 -10.71 -13.07 16.91
CA ILE A 8 -9.27 -12.88 17.08
C ILE A 8 -8.61 -14.03 17.83
N ASP A 9 -9.33 -14.70 18.73
CA ASP A 9 -8.76 -15.78 19.57
C ASP A 9 -8.34 -17.03 18.78
N HIS A 10 -8.77 -17.17 17.53
CA HIS A 10 -8.47 -18.32 16.69
C HIS A 10 -7.81 -17.93 15.35
N ALA A 11 -7.47 -16.65 15.15
CA ALA A 11 -6.85 -16.21 13.91
C ALA A 11 -5.38 -16.60 13.87
N VAL A 12 -5.01 -17.37 12.86
CA VAL A 12 -3.61 -17.78 12.61
C VAL A 12 -2.93 -16.68 11.78
N PRO A 13 -1.72 -16.23 12.17
CA PRO A 13 -0.97 -15.30 11.32
C PRO A 13 -0.76 -15.87 9.92
N THR A 14 -1.00 -15.05 8.94
CA THR A 14 -0.88 -15.40 7.51
C THR A 14 0.23 -14.58 6.87
N SER A 15 1.09 -15.24 6.12
CA SER A 15 2.10 -14.54 5.30
C SER A 15 1.42 -13.86 4.12
N LEU A 16 1.64 -12.55 4.00
CA LEU A 16 1.06 -11.76 2.92
C LEU A 16 1.88 -10.51 2.64
N THR A 17 1.55 -9.86 1.53
CA THR A 17 2.14 -8.57 1.15
C THR A 17 1.12 -7.48 1.44
N VAL A 18 1.55 -6.46 2.19
CA VAL A 18 0.73 -5.33 2.59
C VAL A 18 1.15 -4.11 1.79
N MET A 19 0.18 -3.40 1.26
CA MET A 19 0.39 -2.12 0.58
C MET A 19 -0.51 -1.06 1.22
N PHE A 20 0.08 0.09 1.50
CA PHE A 20 -0.69 1.31 1.76
C PHE A 20 -0.55 2.25 0.59
N THR A 21 -1.61 2.98 0.33
CA THR A 21 -1.62 4.08 -0.63
C THR A 21 -2.19 5.32 0.01
N ASP A 22 -1.75 6.47 -0.44
CA ASP A 22 -2.42 7.74 -0.17
C ASP A 22 -2.17 8.74 -1.31
N LEU A 23 -2.84 9.88 -1.24
CA LEU A 23 -2.71 10.96 -2.20
C LEU A 23 -1.81 12.05 -1.62
N GLU A 24 -0.70 12.34 -2.27
CA GLU A 24 0.18 13.43 -1.85
C GLU A 24 -0.55 14.76 -1.92
N GLY A 25 -0.54 15.50 -0.80
CA GLY A 25 -1.15 16.83 -0.74
C GLY A 25 -2.67 16.84 -0.55
N PHE A 26 -3.30 15.73 -0.15
CA PHE A 26 -4.76 15.66 0.02
C PHE A 26 -5.27 16.63 1.09
N THR A 27 -4.58 16.77 2.22
CA THR A 27 -4.99 17.71 3.27
C THR A 27 -5.04 19.14 2.75
N ARG A 28 -4.01 19.55 2.00
CA ARG A 28 -3.95 20.87 1.38
C ARG A 28 -5.04 21.04 0.32
N PHE A 29 -5.25 20.04 -0.52
CA PHE A 29 -6.31 20.03 -1.52
C PHE A 29 -7.68 20.25 -0.87
N THR A 30 -7.97 19.53 0.23
CA THR A 30 -9.23 19.68 0.96
C THR A 30 -9.40 21.08 1.53
N ALA A 31 -8.33 21.64 2.10
CA ALA A 31 -8.36 23.01 2.64
C ALA A 31 -8.61 24.06 1.56
N GLU A 32 -8.03 23.88 0.37
CA GLU A 32 -8.15 24.84 -0.74
C GLU A 32 -9.43 24.67 -1.57
N GLN A 33 -9.87 23.43 -1.79
CA GLN A 33 -10.97 23.10 -2.70
C GLN A 33 -12.29 22.78 -1.99
N GLY A 34 -12.23 22.48 -0.69
CA GLY A 34 -13.41 22.16 0.12
C GLY A 34 -13.72 20.67 0.21
N ASP A 35 -14.61 20.33 1.14
CA ASP A 35 -14.96 18.95 1.48
C ASP A 35 -15.69 18.23 0.33
N ASP A 36 -16.54 18.92 -0.41
CA ASP A 36 -17.28 18.33 -1.53
C ASP A 36 -16.33 17.90 -2.65
N ALA A 37 -15.35 18.76 -2.98
CA ALA A 37 -14.35 18.46 -4.00
C ALA A 37 -13.45 17.28 -3.54
N ALA A 38 -13.09 17.25 -2.26
CA ALA A 38 -12.31 16.16 -1.66
C ALA A 38 -13.08 14.83 -1.72
N ALA A 39 -14.36 14.83 -1.37
CA ALA A 39 -15.22 13.64 -1.44
C ALA A 39 -15.37 13.12 -2.88
N ALA A 40 -15.54 14.04 -3.84
CA ALA A 40 -15.63 13.68 -5.26
C ALA A 40 -14.32 13.06 -5.77
N LEU A 41 -13.18 13.60 -5.35
CA LEU A 41 -11.86 13.07 -5.69
C LEU A 41 -11.69 11.63 -5.16
N ILE A 42 -12.04 11.39 -3.90
CA ILE A 42 -11.98 10.06 -3.28
C ILE A 42 -12.88 9.07 -4.04
N ALA A 43 -14.10 9.47 -4.39
CA ALA A 43 -15.02 8.60 -5.13
C ALA A 43 -14.46 8.21 -6.51
N THR A 44 -13.87 9.16 -7.22
CA THR A 44 -13.20 8.91 -8.51
C THR A 44 -12.01 7.97 -8.35
N HIS A 45 -11.19 8.22 -7.35
CA HIS A 45 -10.04 7.40 -6.99
C HIS A 45 -10.44 5.95 -6.75
N GLN A 46 -11.49 5.71 -5.97
CA GLN A 46 -11.96 4.35 -5.66
C GLN A 46 -12.42 3.58 -6.89
N ARG A 47 -13.02 4.26 -7.86
CA ARG A 47 -13.46 3.64 -9.13
C ARG A 47 -12.28 3.14 -9.96
N VAL A 48 -11.13 3.78 -9.86
CA VAL A 48 -9.90 3.37 -10.55
C VAL A 48 -9.18 2.26 -9.79
N VAL A 49 -9.04 2.41 -8.48
CA VAL A 49 -8.27 1.48 -7.64
C VAL A 49 -8.90 0.08 -7.59
N GLY A 50 -10.20 -0.01 -7.40
CA GLY A 50 -10.89 -1.29 -7.19
C GLY A 50 -10.60 -2.33 -8.28
N PRO A 51 -10.85 -2.02 -9.57
CA PRO A 51 -10.57 -2.96 -10.66
C PRO A 51 -9.08 -3.36 -10.74
N ILE A 52 -8.16 -2.44 -10.55
CA ILE A 52 -6.72 -2.72 -10.59
C ILE A 52 -6.32 -3.72 -9.50
N VAL A 53 -6.75 -3.48 -8.28
CA VAL A 53 -6.45 -4.35 -7.13
C VAL A 53 -7.04 -5.75 -7.35
N ARG A 54 -8.31 -5.83 -7.73
CA ARG A 54 -8.99 -7.12 -7.94
C ARG A 54 -8.39 -7.91 -9.09
N SER A 55 -8.01 -7.27 -10.19
CA SER A 55 -7.40 -7.94 -11.34
C SER A 55 -6.05 -8.57 -11.01
N ARG A 56 -5.39 -8.10 -9.95
CA ARG A 56 -4.12 -8.63 -9.46
C ARG A 56 -4.28 -9.60 -8.28
N GLY A 57 -5.50 -10.03 -7.99
CA GLY A 57 -5.78 -10.92 -6.86
C GLY A 57 -5.65 -10.26 -5.50
N GLY A 58 -5.61 -8.93 -5.45
CA GLY A 58 -5.53 -8.17 -4.22
C GLY A 58 -6.88 -7.94 -3.56
N HIS A 59 -6.83 -7.52 -2.32
CA HIS A 59 -8.00 -7.23 -1.51
C HIS A 59 -7.87 -5.87 -0.86
N ILE A 60 -8.94 -5.07 -0.91
CA ILE A 60 -9.04 -3.81 -0.17
C ILE A 60 -9.54 -4.14 1.22
N VAL A 61 -8.66 -3.99 2.22
CA VAL A 61 -9.01 -4.28 3.62
C VAL A 61 -9.90 -3.19 4.17
N LYS A 62 -9.44 -1.94 4.08
CA LYS A 62 -10.22 -0.77 4.50
C LYS A 62 -9.64 0.51 3.94
N ARG A 63 -10.44 1.56 4.01
CA ARG A 63 -10.02 2.93 3.72
C ARG A 63 -9.57 3.64 4.99
N ILE A 64 -8.49 4.40 4.88
CA ILE A 64 -7.93 5.21 5.98
C ILE A 64 -7.71 6.62 5.43
N GLY A 65 -8.63 7.54 5.73
CA GLY A 65 -8.58 8.90 5.17
C GLY A 65 -8.67 8.89 3.65
N ASP A 66 -7.67 9.46 3.00
CA ASP A 66 -7.51 9.46 1.53
C ASP A 66 -6.80 8.20 1.00
N GLY A 67 -6.35 7.34 1.89
CA GLY A 67 -5.57 6.16 1.56
C GLY A 67 -6.32 4.86 1.70
N LEU A 68 -5.66 3.80 1.28
CA LEU A 68 -6.18 2.43 1.35
C LEU A 68 -5.15 1.49 1.96
N MET A 69 -5.66 0.53 2.73
CA MET A 69 -4.90 -0.63 3.18
C MET A 69 -5.27 -1.81 2.29
N LEU A 70 -4.28 -2.37 1.61
CA LEU A 70 -4.44 -3.44 0.62
C LEU A 70 -3.59 -4.64 1.01
N THR A 71 -4.06 -5.84 0.64
CA THR A 71 -3.27 -7.06 0.77
C THR A 71 -3.21 -7.81 -0.55
N PHE A 72 -2.09 -8.51 -0.75
CA PHE A 72 -1.87 -9.37 -1.91
C PHE A 72 -1.27 -10.69 -1.44
N PRO A 73 -1.68 -11.82 -2.03
CA PRO A 73 -1.12 -13.12 -1.65
C PRO A 73 0.34 -13.28 -2.10
N ALA A 74 0.74 -12.59 -3.17
CA ALA A 74 2.10 -12.66 -3.73
C ALA A 74 2.71 -11.26 -3.88
N PRO A 75 4.01 -11.09 -3.56
CA PRO A 75 4.66 -9.79 -3.67
C PRO A 75 4.75 -9.30 -5.12
N GLU A 76 4.85 -10.18 -6.11
CA GLU A 76 4.85 -9.81 -7.51
C GLU A 76 3.57 -9.09 -7.93
N ALA A 77 2.43 -9.60 -7.49
CA ALA A 77 1.12 -8.99 -7.76
C ALA A 77 1.03 -7.60 -7.12
N ALA A 78 1.52 -7.45 -5.90
CA ALA A 78 1.56 -6.17 -5.21
C ALA A 78 2.42 -5.14 -5.94
N VAL A 79 3.60 -5.55 -6.39
CA VAL A 79 4.52 -4.68 -7.15
C VAL A 79 3.88 -4.18 -8.44
N LEU A 80 3.30 -5.07 -9.21
CA LEU A 80 2.64 -4.72 -10.48
C LEU A 80 1.42 -3.83 -10.24
N ALA A 81 0.62 -4.14 -9.23
CA ALA A 81 -0.53 -3.31 -8.85
C ALA A 81 -0.09 -1.91 -8.43
N ALA A 82 0.95 -1.79 -7.62
CA ALA A 82 1.47 -0.50 -7.16
C ALA A 82 1.90 0.39 -8.31
N LEU A 83 2.64 -0.17 -9.27
CA LEU A 83 3.07 0.57 -10.47
C LEU A 83 1.87 1.04 -11.29
N GLU A 84 0.91 0.16 -11.53
CA GLU A 84 -0.32 0.51 -12.28
C GLU A 84 -1.12 1.60 -11.56
N LEU A 85 -1.23 1.51 -10.24
CA LEU A 85 -1.95 2.51 -9.44
C LEU A 85 -1.31 3.90 -9.53
N VAL A 86 0.01 4.01 -9.36
CA VAL A 86 0.68 5.31 -9.41
C VAL A 86 0.69 5.90 -10.81
N GLU A 87 0.66 5.07 -11.85
CA GLU A 87 0.55 5.50 -13.24
C GLU A 87 -0.87 5.99 -13.58
N SER A 88 -1.88 5.35 -12.98
CA SER A 88 -3.29 5.64 -13.29
C SER A 88 -3.86 6.82 -12.51
N ILE A 89 -3.24 7.17 -11.38
CA ILE A 89 -3.72 8.24 -10.47
C ILE A 89 -2.62 9.28 -10.29
N ASP A 90 -2.66 10.28 -11.16
CA ASP A 90 -1.63 11.33 -11.22
C ASP A 90 -2.19 12.76 -11.27
N ASP A 91 -3.51 12.93 -11.34
CA ASP A 91 -4.17 14.24 -11.46
C ASP A 91 -5.54 14.22 -10.75
N PRO A 92 -5.91 15.25 -9.99
CA PRO A 92 -5.15 16.44 -9.61
C PRO A 92 -4.07 16.19 -8.56
N LEU A 93 -4.09 15.04 -7.90
CA LEU A 93 -3.10 14.62 -6.92
C LEU A 93 -2.46 13.30 -7.35
N ARG A 94 -1.19 13.13 -6.98
CA ARG A 94 -0.44 11.93 -7.32
C ARG A 94 -0.53 10.91 -6.20
N LEU A 95 -0.85 9.68 -6.54
CA LEU A 95 -0.84 8.56 -5.59
C LEU A 95 0.60 8.16 -5.29
N ARG A 96 0.82 7.81 -4.04
CA ARG A 96 2.05 7.14 -3.58
C ARG A 96 1.71 5.82 -2.91
N ALA A 97 2.63 4.87 -2.94
CA ALA A 97 2.43 3.55 -2.36
C ALA A 97 3.66 3.07 -1.60
N GLY A 98 3.42 2.32 -0.53
CA GLY A 98 4.45 1.65 0.24
C GLY A 98 4.11 0.17 0.39
N VAL A 99 5.11 -0.70 0.20
CA VAL A 99 4.93 -2.15 0.16
C VAL A 99 5.89 -2.83 1.13
N HIS A 100 5.36 -3.74 1.92
CA HIS A 100 6.14 -4.61 2.81
C HIS A 100 5.49 -5.98 2.89
N LEU A 101 6.20 -6.98 3.35
CA LEU A 101 5.68 -8.33 3.49
C LEU A 101 6.03 -8.91 4.86
N GLY A 102 5.20 -9.81 5.32
CA GLY A 102 5.37 -10.48 6.60
C GLY A 102 4.09 -11.18 7.04
N GLU A 103 4.07 -11.59 8.28
CA GLU A 103 2.91 -12.23 8.87
C GLU A 103 1.98 -11.20 9.52
N ALA A 104 0.69 -11.36 9.29
CA ALA A 104 -0.34 -10.53 9.90
C ALA A 104 -1.56 -11.37 10.26
N VAL A 105 -2.31 -10.90 11.24
CA VAL A 105 -3.60 -11.48 11.62
C VAL A 105 -4.69 -10.79 10.81
N VAL A 106 -5.40 -11.56 10.02
CA VAL A 106 -6.48 -11.09 9.14
C VAL A 106 -7.82 -11.28 9.85
N THR A 107 -8.60 -10.21 9.98
CA THR A 107 -9.99 -10.26 10.42
C THR A 107 -10.90 -9.94 9.24
N HIS A 108 -12.23 -9.92 9.46
CA HIS A 108 -13.20 -9.62 8.40
C HIS A 108 -12.95 -8.26 7.73
N ASP A 109 -12.58 -7.24 8.51
CA ASP A 109 -12.50 -5.85 8.06
C ASP A 109 -11.21 -5.14 8.49
N ASP A 110 -10.23 -5.88 9.01
CA ASP A 110 -8.98 -5.29 9.48
C ASP A 110 -7.80 -6.25 9.36
N LEU A 111 -6.62 -5.71 9.66
CA LEU A 111 -5.35 -6.40 9.53
C LEU A 111 -4.42 -5.92 10.65
N PHE A 112 -3.84 -6.85 11.39
CA PHE A 112 -2.98 -6.55 12.54
C PHE A 112 -1.62 -7.20 12.39
N GLY A 113 -0.57 -6.47 12.74
CA GLY A 113 0.78 -6.99 12.78
C GLY A 113 1.82 -5.90 12.53
N HIS A 114 3.06 -6.20 12.88
CA HIS A 114 4.18 -5.28 12.67
C HIS A 114 4.35 -4.91 11.19
N VAL A 115 4.12 -5.88 10.29
CA VAL A 115 4.19 -5.65 8.84
C VAL A 115 3.26 -4.52 8.38
N VAL A 116 2.10 -4.38 9.02
CA VAL A 116 1.11 -3.35 8.71
C VAL A 116 1.66 -1.96 9.07
N ASN A 117 2.23 -1.84 10.27
CA ASN A 117 2.83 -0.59 10.74
C ASN A 117 4.01 -0.17 9.86
N VAL A 118 4.85 -1.13 9.48
CA VAL A 118 5.99 -0.86 8.61
C VAL A 118 5.54 -0.38 7.23
N ALA A 119 4.58 -1.07 6.60
CA ALA A 119 4.06 -0.68 5.28
C ALA A 119 3.48 0.74 5.29
N ALA A 120 2.74 1.11 6.34
CA ALA A 120 2.19 2.45 6.51
C ALA A 120 3.31 3.50 6.58
N ARG A 121 4.37 3.24 7.34
CA ARG A 121 5.51 4.16 7.47
C ARG A 121 6.33 4.27 6.19
N ILE A 122 6.48 3.19 5.45
CA ILE A 122 7.14 3.22 4.13
C ILE A 122 6.38 4.15 3.18
N THR A 123 5.05 4.08 3.19
CA THR A 123 4.21 4.94 2.34
C THR A 123 4.42 6.41 2.64
N GLU A 124 4.58 6.78 3.90
CA GLU A 124 4.85 8.16 4.32
C GLU A 124 6.19 8.70 3.77
N GLU A 125 7.16 7.82 3.51
CA GLU A 125 8.46 8.20 2.94
C GLU A 125 8.41 8.42 1.42
N ALA A 126 7.39 7.92 0.75
CA ALA A 126 7.25 8.07 -0.69
C ALA A 126 6.77 9.47 -1.08
N ASN A 127 7.24 9.95 -2.21
CA ASN A 127 6.67 11.12 -2.87
C ASN A 127 5.54 10.69 -3.83
N GLY A 128 4.69 11.63 -4.21
CA GLY A 128 3.65 11.36 -5.20
C GLY A 128 4.23 10.77 -6.47
N GLY A 129 3.59 9.72 -6.98
CA GLY A 129 4.05 8.97 -8.14
C GLY A 129 5.11 7.92 -7.84
N GLN A 130 5.55 7.78 -6.60
CA GLN A 130 6.56 6.80 -6.20
C GLN A 130 5.94 5.57 -5.54
N VAL A 131 6.57 4.43 -5.80
CA VAL A 131 6.37 3.19 -5.06
C VAL A 131 7.65 2.90 -4.29
N LEU A 132 7.57 2.82 -2.97
CA LEU A 132 8.67 2.40 -2.11
C LEU A 132 8.38 1.01 -1.54
N ALA A 133 9.42 0.21 -1.39
CA ALA A 133 9.32 -1.11 -0.80
C ALA A 133 10.52 -1.37 0.12
N SER A 134 10.32 -2.27 1.07
CA SER A 134 11.45 -2.81 1.84
C SER A 134 12.32 -3.68 0.92
N VAL A 135 13.59 -3.81 1.30
CA VAL A 135 14.51 -4.75 0.65
C VAL A 135 13.98 -6.18 0.72
N ASP A 136 13.23 -6.51 1.78
CA ASP A 136 12.59 -7.84 1.90
C ASP A 136 11.63 -8.12 0.73
N VAL A 137 10.89 -7.12 0.29
CA VAL A 137 10.04 -7.25 -0.92
C VAL A 137 10.90 -7.48 -2.15
N ARG A 138 11.95 -6.69 -2.33
CA ARG A 138 12.88 -6.85 -3.47
C ARG A 138 13.46 -8.26 -3.54
N GLU A 139 13.86 -8.80 -2.40
CA GLU A 139 14.45 -10.15 -2.32
C GLU A 139 13.41 -11.26 -2.58
N ALA A 140 12.15 -11.03 -2.22
CA ALA A 140 11.08 -12.01 -2.38
C ALA A 140 10.50 -12.03 -3.81
N VAL A 141 10.64 -10.95 -4.55
CA VAL A 141 10.06 -10.83 -5.91
C VAL A 141 10.99 -11.50 -6.92
N ALA A 142 10.44 -12.47 -7.68
CA ALA A 142 11.11 -13.00 -8.84
C ALA A 142 11.27 -11.90 -9.92
N PRO A 143 12.26 -12.01 -10.81
CA PRO A 143 12.44 -11.02 -11.88
C PRO A 143 11.15 -10.82 -12.68
N LEU A 144 10.73 -9.56 -12.81
CA LEU A 144 9.54 -9.16 -13.56
C LEU A 144 9.97 -8.32 -14.77
N ALA A 145 9.46 -8.69 -15.95
CA ALA A 145 9.73 -7.93 -17.17
C ALA A 145 9.25 -6.48 -17.04
N GLY A 146 10.10 -5.54 -17.42
CA GLY A 146 9.79 -4.12 -17.38
C GLY A 146 9.78 -3.48 -15.99
N VAL A 147 10.24 -4.21 -14.96
CA VAL A 147 10.29 -3.72 -13.57
C VAL A 147 11.71 -3.76 -13.06
N ARG A 148 12.13 -2.69 -12.42
CA ARG A 148 13.40 -2.65 -11.73
C ARG A 148 13.24 -2.09 -10.33
N PHE A 149 14.15 -2.51 -9.45
CA PHE A 149 14.28 -1.98 -8.10
C PHE A 149 15.51 -1.09 -8.07
N SER A 150 15.39 0.11 -7.50
CA SER A 150 16.51 1.00 -7.30
C SER A 150 17.50 0.41 -6.30
N ARG A 151 18.68 1.02 -6.23
CA ARG A 151 19.62 0.76 -5.15
C ARG A 151 18.95 1.06 -3.80
N ALA A 152 19.17 0.19 -2.82
CA ALA A 152 18.63 0.35 -1.48
C ALA A 152 19.33 1.51 -0.76
N ARG A 153 18.54 2.24 0.03
CA ARG A 153 19.05 3.26 0.95
C ARG A 153 18.47 3.04 2.33
N ARG A 154 19.26 3.38 3.33
CA ARG A 154 18.85 3.31 4.73
C ARG A 154 17.85 4.42 5.03
N ALA A 155 16.75 4.09 5.69
CA ALA A 155 15.72 5.05 6.07
C ALA A 155 15.39 4.92 7.56
N ARG A 156 15.10 6.05 8.18
CA ARG A 156 14.58 6.12 9.55
C ARG A 156 13.09 6.36 9.48
N LEU A 157 12.33 5.36 9.90
CA LEU A 157 10.88 5.42 9.94
C LEU A 157 10.43 5.63 11.38
N LYS A 158 9.44 6.50 11.58
CA LYS A 158 8.93 6.82 12.91
C LYS A 158 8.43 5.58 13.64
N GLY A 159 9.02 5.30 14.82
CA GLY A 159 8.64 4.17 15.65
C GLY A 159 9.08 2.81 15.13
N ILE A 160 9.92 2.77 14.10
CA ILE A 160 10.41 1.54 13.47
C ILE A 160 11.94 1.55 13.52
N GLU A 161 12.56 0.39 13.71
CA GLU A 161 14.01 0.24 13.55
C GLU A 161 14.43 0.68 12.15
N PRO A 162 15.58 1.39 12.01
CA PRO A 162 16.08 1.78 10.70
C PRO A 162 16.15 0.60 9.75
N MET A 163 15.66 0.78 8.52
CA MET A 163 15.59 -0.28 7.54
C MET A 163 15.96 0.24 6.15
N SER A 164 16.27 -0.69 5.26
CA SER A 164 16.64 -0.35 3.88
C SER A 164 15.42 -0.41 2.97
N LEU A 165 15.25 0.66 2.20
CA LEU A 165 14.15 0.81 1.24
C LEU A 165 14.70 0.97 -0.17
N CYS A 166 13.90 0.58 -1.16
CA CYS A 166 14.16 0.80 -2.57
C CYS A 166 12.92 1.35 -3.25
N ARG A 167 13.12 2.03 -4.38
CA ARG A 167 12.02 2.42 -5.26
C ARG A 167 11.76 1.30 -6.25
N ILE A 168 10.50 1.14 -6.59
CA ILE A 168 10.08 0.26 -7.66
C ILE A 168 9.74 1.14 -8.86
N GLU A 169 10.32 0.85 -10.01
CA GLU A 169 10.22 1.66 -11.21
C GLU A 169 9.98 0.80 -12.43
N ARG A 170 9.39 1.39 -13.47
CA ARG A 170 9.37 0.77 -14.79
C ARG A 170 10.75 0.91 -15.42
N ASP A 171 11.20 -0.13 -16.11
CA ASP A 171 12.37 0.01 -16.96
C ASP A 171 12.07 1.01 -18.07
N ALA A 172 13.08 1.81 -18.45
CA ALA A 172 12.97 2.66 -19.62
C ALA A 172 12.76 1.81 -20.87
N PRO A 173 11.91 2.23 -21.82
CA PRO A 173 11.69 1.51 -23.06
C PRO A 173 12.95 1.47 -23.94
#